data_14b8a1326950e3a8fa67d544c6f1c019
#
_entry.id   14b8a1326950e3a8fa67d544c6f1c019
#
_cell.length_a   1.000
_cell.length_b   1.000
_cell.length_c   1.000
_cell.angle_alpha   90.00
_cell.angle_beta   90.00
_cell.angle_gamma   90.00
#
_symmetry.space_group_name_H-M   'P 1'
#
loop_
_entity.id
_entity.type
_entity.pdbx_description
1 polymer ?
#
loop_
_entity_poly.entity_id
_entity_poly.type
_entity_poly.pdbx_seq_one_letter_code
_entity_poly.pdbx_strand_id
1 'polypeptide(L)'
;MAEDSKYLIFQNLHLLINKALYSSPALSVRLNKENKVSCPVTELSLSLFGGFKMKDKIFGILQRVGRSFMLPIAILPVAGLFLGIGGSFTNATTLETYGLTELMGQGTFIYDVLNVMNQAGSVVFGNLPLIFAVGCAIGMAKAEKATASLAAVIAFLIMHSSIGAMIVARGGADQFIEGSISNVLGIESLQMGVFGGMIVGLGVAALHNRFYKIQLPAALSFFEGTRFVPIISSIVYLFVGILMVYIWPPVQEGINAIGALVQGSGYAGTWLYGFMERALIPFGLHHVFYLPFWQTAVGGTMEVGGAMIEGAQNIFFAQLADPDTTIFSVAATRFMSGKFPLMIFGLPGAALAMYRTAKPEKRKEAGGLLLSAALTSMLTGITEPLEFTFLFVATPLYVIHSVLAGAAYMLMHMFNVGVGMTFSGGFIDMFLYGILQGNAKTNWIWIV
;
A
#
# COMPACT_ATOMS: atom_id res chain seq x y z
N MET A 1 5.62 9.83 24.29
CA MET A 1 4.32 10.52 24.44
C MET A 1 3.34 10.26 23.30
N ALA A 2 3.73 10.07 22.05
CA ALA A 2 2.79 9.77 20.94
C ALA A 2 2.43 8.27 20.79
N GLU A 3 3.27 7.37 21.24
CA GLU A 3 3.01 5.93 21.22
C GLU A 3 2.07 5.48 22.35
N ASP A 4 2.20 6.08 23.51
CA ASP A 4 1.30 5.77 24.66
C ASP A 4 -0.15 6.18 24.36
N SER A 5 -0.35 7.25 23.59
CA SER A 5 -1.69 7.71 23.18
C SER A 5 -2.40 6.75 22.22
N LYS A 6 -1.67 6.09 21.32
CA LYS A 6 -2.22 5.09 20.39
C LYS A 6 -2.58 3.78 21.12
N TYR A 7 -1.75 3.36 22.06
CA TYR A 7 -2.04 2.19 22.91
C TYR A 7 -3.24 2.43 23.83
N LEU A 8 -3.38 3.64 24.38
CA LEU A 8 -4.52 4.01 25.22
C LEU A 8 -5.84 4.06 24.42
N ILE A 9 -5.79 4.55 23.18
CA ILE A 9 -6.97 4.57 22.29
C ILE A 9 -7.37 3.13 21.92
N PHE A 10 -6.44 2.26 21.62
CA PHE A 10 -6.71 0.84 21.33
C PHE A 10 -7.22 0.08 22.55
N GLN A 11 -6.64 0.30 23.74
CA GLN A 11 -7.12 -0.30 24.98
C GLN A 11 -8.52 0.19 25.37
N ASN A 12 -8.79 1.48 25.22
CA ASN A 12 -10.11 2.03 25.52
C ASN A 12 -11.17 1.58 24.49
N LEU A 13 -10.82 1.45 23.22
CA LEU A 13 -11.68 0.90 22.17
C LEU A 13 -11.98 -0.58 22.46
N HIS A 14 -11.00 -1.37 22.89
CA HIS A 14 -11.15 -2.78 23.28
C HIS A 14 -12.02 -2.94 24.52
N LEU A 15 -11.89 -2.05 25.50
CA LEU A 15 -12.71 -2.03 26.70
C LEU A 15 -14.17 -1.60 26.42
N LEU A 16 -14.39 -0.66 25.50
CA LEU A 16 -15.72 -0.22 25.08
C LEU A 16 -16.43 -1.28 24.25
N ILE A 17 -15.71 -1.95 23.35
CA ILE A 17 -16.23 -3.08 22.56
C ILE A 17 -16.60 -4.25 23.49
N ASN A 18 -15.77 -4.59 24.46
CA ASN A 18 -16.07 -5.61 25.44
C ASN A 18 -17.29 -5.25 26.31
N LYS A 19 -17.39 -3.99 26.77
CA LYS A 19 -18.56 -3.52 27.53
C LYS A 19 -19.87 -3.55 26.71
N ALA A 20 -19.82 -3.22 25.44
CA ALA A 20 -20.97 -3.29 24.54
C ALA A 20 -21.41 -4.74 24.24
N LEU A 21 -20.46 -5.67 24.15
CA LEU A 21 -20.73 -7.10 23.94
C LEU A 21 -21.34 -7.79 25.18
N TYR A 22 -20.91 -7.38 26.39
CA TYR A 22 -21.43 -7.97 27.64
C TYR A 22 -22.81 -7.43 28.10
N SER A 23 -23.32 -6.37 27.46
CA SER A 23 -24.64 -5.79 27.79
C SER A 23 -25.78 -6.28 26.89
N SER A 24 -25.52 -7.19 25.95
CA SER A 24 -26.58 -7.79 25.11
C SER A 24 -26.99 -9.19 25.63
N PRO A 25 -28.25 -9.43 25.96
CA PRO A 25 -28.70 -10.73 26.49
C PRO A 25 -28.66 -11.89 25.49
N ALA A 26 -28.27 -11.66 24.25
CA ALA A 26 -28.29 -12.64 23.16
C ALA A 26 -26.96 -13.35 22.89
N LEU A 27 -25.85 -12.97 23.53
CA LEU A 27 -24.55 -13.64 23.35
C LEU A 27 -24.00 -14.09 24.71
N SER A 28 -24.33 -15.29 25.11
CA SER A 28 -23.62 -15.99 26.19
C SER A 28 -22.30 -16.55 25.65
N VAL A 29 -21.20 -15.91 25.96
CA VAL A 29 -19.88 -16.43 25.67
C VAL A 29 -19.54 -17.55 26.65
N ARG A 30 -19.43 -18.79 26.18
CA ARG A 30 -18.85 -19.89 26.94
C ARG A 30 -17.34 -19.70 27.02
N LEU A 31 -16.83 -19.37 28.19
CA LEU A 31 -15.38 -19.41 28.47
C LEU A 31 -14.96 -20.89 28.55
N ASN A 32 -14.05 -21.27 27.69
CA ASN A 32 -13.35 -22.55 27.78
C ASN A 32 -12.11 -22.40 28.66
N LYS A 33 -11.76 -23.46 29.44
CA LYS A 33 -10.80 -23.49 30.55
C LYS A 33 -9.33 -23.07 30.23
N GLU A 34 -9.04 -22.55 29.04
CA GLU A 34 -7.67 -22.18 28.61
C GLU A 34 -7.47 -20.70 28.27
N ASN A 35 -8.17 -19.77 28.87
CA ASN A 35 -7.92 -18.30 28.76
C ASN A 35 -7.48 -17.79 27.35
N LYS A 36 -7.90 -18.42 26.27
CA LYS A 36 -7.74 -17.91 24.88
C LYS A 36 -9.03 -17.21 24.48
N VAL A 37 -8.99 -15.90 24.41
CA VAL A 37 -10.02 -15.07 23.81
C VAL A 37 -10.06 -15.39 22.31
N SER A 38 -10.97 -16.27 21.88
CA SER A 38 -11.27 -16.42 20.46
C SER A 38 -12.16 -15.25 20.03
N CYS A 39 -11.71 -14.47 19.10
CA CYS A 39 -12.47 -13.36 18.53
C CYS A 39 -13.62 -13.95 17.70
N PRO A 40 -14.92 -13.67 17.98
CA PRO A 40 -16.04 -14.27 17.25
C PRO A 40 -16.07 -13.98 15.75
N VAL A 41 -15.27 -13.01 15.28
CA VAL A 41 -15.09 -12.68 13.85
C VAL A 41 -14.40 -13.80 13.08
N THR A 42 -13.47 -14.53 13.72
CA THR A 42 -12.82 -15.69 13.11
C THR A 42 -13.77 -16.86 12.93
N GLU A 43 -14.74 -17.03 13.83
CA GLU A 43 -15.73 -18.13 13.73
C GLU A 43 -16.85 -17.81 12.73
N LEU A 44 -17.28 -16.55 12.64
CA LEU A 44 -18.33 -16.15 11.69
C LEU A 44 -17.82 -16.18 10.23
N SER A 45 -16.56 -15.79 9.98
CA SER A 45 -15.94 -15.93 8.65
C SER A 45 -15.69 -17.40 8.29
N LEU A 46 -15.40 -18.25 9.29
CA LEU A 46 -15.20 -19.69 9.14
C LEU A 46 -16.50 -20.45 8.85
N SER A 47 -17.64 -20.00 9.40
CA SER A 47 -18.94 -20.63 9.15
C SER A 47 -19.53 -20.33 7.77
N LEU A 48 -19.17 -19.22 7.16
CA LEU A 48 -19.56 -18.84 5.79
C LEU A 48 -18.76 -19.58 4.70
N PHE A 49 -17.56 -20.09 5.04
CA PHE A 49 -16.68 -20.83 4.13
C PHE A 49 -16.34 -22.23 4.64
N GLY A 50 -17.36 -23.02 4.96
CA GLY A 50 -17.27 -24.37 5.52
C GLY A 50 -16.09 -25.24 5.05
N GLY A 51 -15.23 -25.57 6.01
CA GLY A 51 -14.49 -26.81 6.05
C GLY A 51 -13.29 -27.01 5.15
N PHE A 52 -12.10 -26.49 5.53
CA PHE A 52 -10.80 -27.09 5.16
C PHE A 52 -9.67 -26.53 6.05
N LYS A 53 -9.15 -27.34 6.97
CA LYS A 53 -8.00 -26.99 7.85
C LYS A 53 -6.76 -26.44 7.10
N MET A 54 -6.60 -26.76 5.83
CA MET A 54 -5.51 -26.27 4.99
C MET A 54 -5.77 -24.83 4.50
N LYS A 55 -7.03 -24.46 4.22
CA LYS A 55 -7.43 -23.09 3.84
C LYS A 55 -7.20 -22.10 4.97
N ASP A 56 -7.48 -22.50 6.21
CA ASP A 56 -7.28 -21.64 7.40
C ASP A 56 -5.79 -21.30 7.62
N LYS A 57 -4.90 -22.28 7.38
CA LYS A 57 -3.46 -22.06 7.50
C LYS A 57 -2.93 -21.10 6.42
N ILE A 58 -3.35 -21.27 5.17
CA ILE A 58 -2.98 -20.39 4.05
C ILE A 58 -3.52 -18.98 4.30
N PHE A 59 -4.80 -18.87 4.66
CA PHE A 59 -5.43 -17.61 4.98
C PHE A 59 -4.71 -16.86 6.12
N GLY A 60 -4.37 -17.55 7.20
CA GLY A 60 -3.60 -16.98 8.31
C GLY A 60 -2.16 -16.55 7.92
N ILE A 61 -1.54 -17.19 6.92
CA ILE A 61 -0.25 -16.76 6.36
C ILE A 61 -0.47 -15.47 5.55
N LEU A 62 -1.46 -15.43 4.65
CA LEU A 62 -1.77 -14.26 3.84
C LEU A 62 -2.08 -13.02 4.69
N GLN A 63 -2.86 -13.18 5.77
CA GLN A 63 -3.12 -12.09 6.72
C GLN A 63 -1.84 -11.58 7.39
N ARG A 64 -0.93 -12.46 7.79
CA ARG A 64 0.36 -12.04 8.38
C ARG A 64 1.23 -11.30 7.37
N VAL A 65 1.27 -11.79 6.13
CA VAL A 65 1.96 -11.12 5.03
C VAL A 65 1.35 -9.74 4.79
N GLY A 66 0.02 -9.64 4.67
CA GLY A 66 -0.67 -8.36 4.50
C GLY A 66 -0.36 -7.36 5.64
N ARG A 67 -0.37 -7.82 6.90
CA ARG A 67 0.01 -6.97 8.03
C ARG A 67 1.48 -6.52 7.98
N SER A 68 2.38 -7.33 7.42
CA SER A 68 3.79 -6.94 7.31
C SER A 68 4.01 -5.77 6.33
N PHE A 69 3.05 -5.52 5.43
CA PHE A 69 3.08 -4.38 4.50
C PHE A 69 2.71 -3.05 5.16
N MET A 70 2.05 -3.07 6.32
CA MET A 70 1.65 -1.82 7.00
C MET A 70 2.85 -0.94 7.35
N LEU A 71 4.00 -1.53 7.71
CA LEU A 71 5.18 -0.76 8.08
C LEU A 71 5.80 -0.01 6.89
N PRO A 72 6.10 -0.65 5.74
CA PRO A 72 6.58 0.07 4.55
C PRO A 72 5.54 1.05 3.97
N ILE A 73 4.25 0.74 4.06
CA ILE A 73 3.19 1.62 3.56
C ILE A 73 3.06 2.90 4.41
N ALA A 74 3.34 2.83 5.72
CA ALA A 74 3.18 3.97 6.62
C ALA A 74 4.03 5.21 6.27
N ILE A 75 5.10 5.06 5.47
CA ILE A 75 5.92 6.20 5.00
C ILE A 75 5.34 6.90 3.77
N LEU A 76 4.49 6.21 3.00
CA LEU A 76 3.97 6.72 1.73
C LEU A 76 3.23 8.07 1.84
N PRO A 77 2.39 8.32 2.87
CA PRO A 77 1.75 9.63 3.02
C PRO A 77 2.73 10.79 3.12
N VAL A 78 3.83 10.61 3.86
CA VAL A 78 4.85 11.67 4.03
C VAL A 78 5.64 11.85 2.74
N ALA A 79 6.08 10.76 2.12
CA ALA A 79 6.79 10.79 0.85
C ALA A 79 5.92 11.42 -0.27
N GLY A 80 4.64 11.06 -0.29
CA GLY A 80 3.69 11.63 -1.23
C GLY A 80 3.40 13.10 -0.99
N LEU A 81 3.32 13.54 0.27
CA LEU A 81 3.18 14.96 0.58
C LEU A 81 4.39 15.76 0.05
N PHE A 82 5.61 15.24 0.24
CA PHE A 82 6.82 15.86 -0.30
C PHE A 82 6.79 15.90 -1.83
N LEU A 83 6.42 14.80 -2.48
CA LEU A 83 6.26 14.74 -3.94
C LEU A 83 5.15 15.68 -4.43
N GLY A 84 3.99 15.70 -3.76
CA GLY A 84 2.85 16.51 -4.14
C GLY A 84 3.12 18.01 -4.04
N ILE A 85 3.66 18.46 -2.91
CA ILE A 85 4.01 19.88 -2.73
C ILE A 85 5.21 20.22 -3.61
N GLY A 86 6.28 19.46 -3.50
CA GLY A 86 7.50 19.68 -4.27
C GLY A 86 7.23 19.66 -5.76
N GLY A 87 6.64 18.60 -6.30
CA GLY A 87 6.37 18.42 -7.72
C GLY A 87 5.38 19.44 -8.28
N SER A 88 4.31 19.78 -7.54
CA SER A 88 3.32 20.77 -8.00
C SER A 88 3.91 22.18 -8.09
N PHE A 89 4.68 22.60 -7.10
CA PHE A 89 5.23 23.95 -7.05
C PHE A 89 6.64 24.10 -7.66
N THR A 90 7.20 23.03 -8.22
CA THR A 90 8.37 23.11 -9.12
C THR A 90 7.98 22.95 -10.60
N ASN A 91 6.73 22.58 -10.90
CA ASN A 91 6.25 22.46 -12.27
C ASN A 91 6.00 23.86 -12.86
N ALA A 92 6.68 24.17 -13.98
CA ALA A 92 6.63 25.47 -14.63
C ALA A 92 5.19 25.88 -15.01
N THR A 93 4.42 24.96 -15.58
CA THR A 93 3.04 25.20 -16.00
C THR A 93 2.14 25.59 -14.81
N THR A 94 2.35 24.94 -13.66
CA THR A 94 1.61 25.28 -12.42
C THR A 94 1.99 26.70 -11.94
N LEU A 95 3.28 27.03 -11.93
CA LEU A 95 3.75 28.36 -11.50
C LEU A 95 3.23 29.47 -12.38
N GLU A 96 3.22 29.27 -13.69
CA GLU A 96 2.67 30.24 -14.66
C GLU A 96 1.18 30.42 -14.48
N THR A 97 0.41 29.32 -14.33
CA THR A 97 -1.04 29.35 -14.16
C THR A 97 -1.47 30.16 -12.94
N TYR A 98 -0.70 30.08 -11.85
CA TYR A 98 -1.01 30.80 -10.59
C TYR A 98 -0.25 32.12 -10.43
N GLY A 99 0.56 32.52 -11.41
CA GLY A 99 1.37 33.76 -11.34
C GLY A 99 2.44 33.74 -10.25
N LEU A 100 2.96 32.56 -9.91
CA LEU A 100 3.93 32.37 -8.83
C LEU A 100 5.38 32.25 -9.31
N THR A 101 5.63 32.43 -10.60
CA THR A 101 6.96 32.23 -11.23
C THR A 101 8.02 33.14 -10.61
N GLU A 102 7.72 34.40 -10.30
CA GLU A 102 8.67 35.31 -9.66
C GLU A 102 9.00 34.93 -8.22
N LEU A 103 8.03 34.35 -7.49
CA LEU A 103 8.19 33.99 -6.08
C LEU A 103 8.82 32.62 -5.86
N MET A 104 8.46 31.63 -6.70
CA MET A 104 8.81 30.22 -6.54
C MET A 104 9.46 29.62 -7.79
N GLY A 105 9.80 30.41 -8.82
CA GLY A 105 10.45 29.95 -10.03
C GLY A 105 11.92 29.60 -9.85
N GLN A 106 12.50 28.95 -10.85
CA GLN A 106 13.90 28.55 -10.85
C GLN A 106 14.84 29.71 -10.48
N GLY A 107 15.79 29.44 -9.60
CA GLY A 107 16.73 30.43 -9.08
C GLY A 107 16.29 31.12 -7.78
N THR A 108 15.11 30.82 -7.25
CA THR A 108 14.68 31.30 -5.94
C THR A 108 14.97 30.28 -4.84
N PHE A 109 15.24 30.75 -3.63
CA PHE A 109 15.44 29.85 -2.46
C PHE A 109 14.22 28.94 -2.18
N ILE A 110 13.01 29.44 -2.44
CA ILE A 110 11.77 28.65 -2.27
C ILE A 110 11.75 27.49 -3.26
N TYR A 111 12.12 27.74 -4.52
CA TYR A 111 12.26 26.68 -5.54
C TYR A 111 13.24 25.58 -5.10
N ASP A 112 14.39 25.97 -4.57
CA ASP A 112 15.40 25.00 -4.12
C ASP A 112 14.87 24.11 -3.00
N VAL A 113 14.17 24.67 -2.02
CA VAL A 113 13.52 23.91 -0.92
C VAL A 113 12.45 22.97 -1.46
N LEU A 114 11.61 23.45 -2.37
CA LEU A 114 10.55 22.63 -2.99
C LEU A 114 11.14 21.50 -3.84
N ASN A 115 12.22 21.77 -4.56
CA ASN A 115 12.93 20.75 -5.34
C ASN A 115 13.57 19.70 -4.42
N VAL A 116 14.15 20.08 -3.29
CA VAL A 116 14.65 19.14 -2.27
C VAL A 116 13.49 18.27 -1.74
N MET A 117 12.31 18.82 -1.47
CA MET A 117 11.14 18.04 -1.08
C MET A 117 10.72 17.05 -2.17
N ASN A 118 10.68 17.50 -3.43
CA ASN A 118 10.36 16.64 -4.57
C ASN A 118 11.32 15.47 -4.68
N GLN A 119 12.62 15.72 -4.62
CA GLN A 119 13.66 14.69 -4.66
C GLN A 119 13.57 13.73 -3.47
N ALA A 120 13.31 14.23 -2.26
CA ALA A 120 13.16 13.43 -1.06
C ALA A 120 11.94 12.47 -1.16
N GLY A 121 10.83 12.95 -1.71
CA GLY A 121 9.66 12.11 -2.00
C GLY A 121 9.96 11.06 -3.06
N SER A 122 10.57 11.46 -4.17
CA SER A 122 10.95 10.57 -5.29
C SER A 122 11.88 9.44 -4.86
N VAL A 123 12.88 9.72 -4.02
CA VAL A 123 13.80 8.69 -3.49
C VAL A 123 13.05 7.61 -2.70
N VAL A 124 12.03 7.97 -1.92
CA VAL A 124 11.23 6.98 -1.17
C VAL A 124 10.45 6.08 -2.13
N PHE A 125 9.76 6.66 -3.12
CA PHE A 125 9.00 5.87 -4.12
C PHE A 125 9.92 5.01 -4.99
N GLY A 126 11.05 5.53 -5.45
CA GLY A 126 12.03 4.78 -6.24
C GLY A 126 12.67 3.61 -5.49
N ASN A 127 12.71 3.68 -4.15
CA ASN A 127 13.29 2.63 -3.30
C ASN A 127 12.24 1.80 -2.53
N LEU A 128 10.97 1.87 -2.91
CA LEU A 128 9.92 1.05 -2.32
C LEU A 128 10.26 -0.44 -2.27
N PRO A 129 10.87 -1.07 -3.29
CA PRO A 129 11.25 -2.48 -3.24
C PRO A 129 12.14 -2.82 -2.03
N LEU A 130 13.15 -2.00 -1.75
CA LEU A 130 14.01 -2.19 -0.59
C LEU A 130 13.25 -1.97 0.73
N ILE A 131 12.42 -0.92 0.79
CA ILE A 131 11.60 -0.62 1.97
C ILE A 131 10.63 -1.79 2.26
N PHE A 132 10.04 -2.39 1.23
CA PHE A 132 9.21 -3.60 1.36
C PHE A 132 10.03 -4.81 1.81
N ALA A 133 11.24 -5.02 1.31
CA ALA A 133 12.12 -6.10 1.76
C ALA A 133 12.37 -6.01 3.28
N VAL A 134 12.74 -4.83 3.76
CA VAL A 134 12.99 -4.57 5.18
C VAL A 134 11.69 -4.70 6.00
N GLY A 135 10.60 -4.07 5.55
CA GLY A 135 9.32 -4.08 6.26
C GLY A 135 8.73 -5.48 6.40
N CYS A 136 8.78 -6.28 5.33
CA CYS A 136 8.32 -7.67 5.37
C CYS A 136 9.19 -8.53 6.30
N ALA A 137 10.51 -8.34 6.27
CA ALA A 137 11.42 -9.07 7.15
C ALA A 137 11.12 -8.76 8.63
N ILE A 138 10.96 -7.48 8.99
CA ILE A 138 10.60 -7.04 10.34
C ILE A 138 9.21 -7.56 10.76
N GLY A 139 8.23 -7.45 9.86
CA GLY A 139 6.84 -7.83 10.14
C GLY A 139 6.65 -9.33 10.36
N MET A 140 7.46 -10.16 9.69
CA MET A 140 7.38 -11.62 9.75
C MET A 140 8.40 -12.26 10.71
N ALA A 141 9.42 -11.52 11.19
CA ALA A 141 10.39 -12.00 12.16
C ALA A 141 9.74 -12.19 13.52
N LYS A 142 9.98 -13.35 14.16
CA LYS A 142 9.46 -13.71 15.48
C LYS A 142 10.15 -12.97 16.62
N ALA A 143 11.44 -12.70 16.47
CA ALA A 143 12.29 -12.00 17.45
C ALA A 143 13.44 -11.32 16.71
N GLU A 144 14.30 -10.57 17.40
CA GLU A 144 15.54 -9.98 16.86
C GLU A 144 15.34 -9.27 15.51
N LYS A 145 14.32 -8.42 15.44
CA LYS A 145 13.87 -7.77 14.20
C LYS A 145 14.95 -6.91 13.54
N ALA A 146 15.84 -6.33 14.32
CA ALA A 146 16.97 -5.54 13.81
C ALA A 146 17.91 -6.40 12.94
N THR A 147 18.19 -7.63 13.36
CA THR A 147 19.00 -8.57 12.56
C THR A 147 18.27 -8.97 11.27
N ALA A 148 16.97 -9.22 11.35
CA ALA A 148 16.17 -9.54 10.17
C ALA A 148 16.18 -8.38 9.15
N SER A 149 16.09 -7.12 9.62
CA SER A 149 16.14 -5.95 8.74
C SER A 149 17.48 -5.79 8.05
N LEU A 150 18.59 -5.92 8.79
CA LEU A 150 19.94 -5.88 8.21
C LEU A 150 20.15 -7.00 7.18
N ALA A 151 19.73 -8.22 7.52
CA ALA A 151 19.82 -9.36 6.60
C ALA A 151 19.00 -9.13 5.32
N ALA A 152 17.85 -8.45 5.40
CA ALA A 152 17.02 -8.13 4.24
C ALA A 152 17.70 -7.12 3.31
N VAL A 153 18.34 -6.08 3.86
CA VAL A 153 19.11 -5.12 3.05
C VAL A 153 20.25 -5.83 2.31
N ILE A 154 21.04 -6.63 3.04
CA ILE A 154 22.17 -7.37 2.44
C ILE A 154 21.68 -8.35 1.37
N ALA A 155 20.64 -9.13 1.66
CA ALA A 155 20.07 -10.09 0.74
C ALA A 155 19.50 -9.42 -0.53
N PHE A 156 18.87 -8.25 -0.40
CA PHE A 156 18.35 -7.48 -1.51
C PHE A 156 19.47 -7.03 -2.45
N LEU A 157 20.53 -6.43 -1.90
CA LEU A 157 21.69 -5.99 -2.68
C LEU A 157 22.40 -7.16 -3.38
N ILE A 158 22.60 -8.28 -2.67
CA ILE A 158 23.26 -9.47 -3.24
C ILE A 158 22.40 -10.10 -4.33
N MET A 159 21.09 -10.20 -4.13
CA MET A 159 20.18 -10.74 -5.15
C MET A 159 20.27 -9.92 -6.46
N HIS A 160 20.12 -8.59 -6.36
CA HIS A 160 20.17 -7.72 -7.54
C HIS A 160 21.57 -7.69 -8.18
N SER A 161 22.63 -7.71 -7.37
CA SER A 161 24.00 -7.82 -7.89
C SER A 161 24.24 -9.14 -8.64
N SER A 162 23.71 -10.25 -8.12
CA SER A 162 23.81 -11.56 -8.80
C SER A 162 23.02 -11.57 -10.11
N ILE A 163 21.82 -10.96 -10.12
CA ILE A 163 21.04 -10.80 -11.35
C ILE A 163 21.82 -9.97 -12.37
N GLY A 164 22.38 -8.81 -11.98
CA GLY A 164 23.15 -7.95 -12.87
C GLY A 164 24.37 -8.65 -13.46
N ALA A 165 25.12 -9.39 -12.64
CA ALA A 165 26.24 -10.19 -13.10
C ALA A 165 25.82 -11.25 -14.15
N MET A 166 24.65 -11.87 -13.94
CA MET A 166 24.10 -12.84 -14.88
C MET A 166 23.58 -12.22 -16.18
N ILE A 167 23.02 -10.99 -16.12
CA ILE A 167 22.63 -10.23 -17.31
C ILE A 167 23.87 -9.96 -18.19
N VAL A 168 24.94 -9.44 -17.57
CA VAL A 168 26.22 -9.20 -18.28
C VAL A 168 26.78 -10.49 -18.88
N ALA A 169 26.80 -11.58 -18.11
CA ALA A 169 27.30 -12.89 -18.57
C ALA A 169 26.49 -13.47 -19.74
N ARG A 170 25.24 -13.03 -19.94
CA ARG A 170 24.37 -13.45 -21.04
C ARG A 170 24.41 -12.54 -22.27
N GLY A 171 25.26 -11.54 -22.27
CA GLY A 171 25.44 -10.64 -23.42
C GLY A 171 24.80 -9.26 -23.26
N GLY A 172 24.36 -8.93 -22.03
CA GLY A 172 23.83 -7.59 -21.70
C GLY A 172 22.29 -7.50 -21.78
N ALA A 173 21.80 -6.28 -21.57
CA ALA A 173 20.38 -5.94 -21.51
C ALA A 173 19.61 -6.27 -22.80
N ASP A 174 20.28 -6.14 -23.95
CA ASP A 174 19.69 -6.36 -25.29
C ASP A 174 19.17 -7.80 -25.51
N GLN A 175 19.58 -8.74 -24.67
CA GLN A 175 19.13 -10.13 -24.74
C GLN A 175 17.80 -10.38 -23.95
N PHE A 176 17.30 -9.36 -23.30
CA PHE A 176 16.08 -9.42 -22.51
C PHE A 176 14.96 -8.60 -23.16
N ILE A 177 13.70 -8.88 -22.78
CA ILE A 177 12.53 -8.15 -23.27
C ILE A 177 12.68 -6.67 -22.90
N GLU A 178 12.37 -5.78 -23.81
CA GLU A 178 12.38 -4.33 -23.57
C GLU A 178 11.53 -3.97 -22.36
N GLY A 179 12.05 -3.13 -21.46
CA GLY A 179 11.40 -2.78 -20.19
C GLY A 179 11.54 -3.81 -19.06
N SER A 180 12.17 -4.99 -19.32
CA SER A 180 12.36 -6.01 -18.27
C SER A 180 13.58 -5.74 -17.37
N ILE A 181 14.39 -4.76 -17.70
CA ILE A 181 15.59 -4.36 -16.96
C ILE A 181 15.43 -2.94 -16.44
N SER A 182 15.87 -2.72 -15.21
CA SER A 182 15.85 -1.41 -14.55
C SER A 182 17.08 -1.20 -13.69
N ASN A 183 17.34 0.05 -13.34
CA ASN A 183 18.38 0.42 -12.39
C ASN A 183 17.84 0.32 -10.96
N VAL A 184 18.35 -0.62 -10.17
CA VAL A 184 18.00 -0.82 -8.77
C VAL A 184 19.18 -0.43 -7.90
N LEU A 185 19.11 0.71 -7.23
CA LEU A 185 20.21 1.22 -6.37
C LEU A 185 21.58 1.30 -7.07
N GLY A 186 21.59 1.69 -8.34
CA GLY A 186 22.81 1.74 -9.15
C GLY A 186 23.22 0.41 -9.79
N ILE A 187 22.47 -0.65 -9.58
CA ILE A 187 22.71 -1.99 -10.15
C ILE A 187 21.72 -2.19 -11.31
N GLU A 188 22.24 -2.48 -12.49
CA GLU A 188 21.42 -2.93 -13.62
C GLU A 188 20.88 -4.34 -13.33
N SER A 189 19.56 -4.49 -13.23
CA SER A 189 18.92 -5.70 -12.75
C SER A 189 17.54 -5.90 -13.38
N LEU A 190 16.90 -7.04 -13.15
CA LEU A 190 15.53 -7.28 -13.58
C LEU A 190 14.54 -6.34 -12.88
N GLN A 191 13.57 -5.83 -13.64
CA GLN A 191 12.47 -5.03 -13.14
C GLN A 191 11.51 -5.91 -12.33
N MET A 192 11.84 -6.12 -11.07
CA MET A 192 11.04 -6.93 -10.15
C MET A 192 10.14 -6.07 -9.25
N GLY A 193 10.43 -4.77 -9.15
CA GLY A 193 9.67 -3.83 -8.34
C GLY A 193 9.45 -4.32 -6.91
N VAL A 194 8.27 -3.99 -6.36
CA VAL A 194 7.88 -4.38 -4.99
C VAL A 194 7.83 -5.90 -4.80
N PHE A 195 7.56 -6.68 -5.85
CA PHE A 195 7.59 -8.14 -5.75
C PHE A 195 8.98 -8.68 -5.41
N GLY A 196 10.03 -8.10 -5.99
CA GLY A 196 11.41 -8.43 -5.62
C GLY A 196 11.68 -8.17 -4.15
N GLY A 197 11.24 -7.01 -3.65
CA GLY A 197 11.30 -6.66 -2.24
C GLY A 197 10.55 -7.67 -1.34
N MET A 198 9.34 -8.07 -1.73
CA MET A 198 8.57 -9.08 -0.99
C MET A 198 9.24 -10.45 -0.97
N ILE A 199 9.78 -10.92 -2.10
CA ILE A 199 10.52 -12.19 -2.19
C ILE A 199 11.70 -12.17 -1.21
N VAL A 200 12.46 -11.07 -1.18
CA VAL A 200 13.58 -10.92 -0.25
C VAL A 200 13.08 -10.88 1.19
N GLY A 201 12.13 -10.01 1.51
CA GLY A 201 11.67 -9.81 2.88
C GLY A 201 11.06 -11.06 3.52
N LEU A 202 10.19 -11.76 2.78
CA LEU A 202 9.55 -12.99 3.24
C LEU A 202 10.55 -14.15 3.36
N GLY A 203 11.45 -14.29 2.41
CA GLY A 203 12.46 -15.35 2.42
C GLY A 203 13.50 -15.14 3.52
N VAL A 204 13.96 -13.89 3.73
CA VAL A 204 14.84 -13.56 4.85
C VAL A 204 14.16 -13.80 6.19
N ALA A 205 12.87 -13.44 6.33
CA ALA A 205 12.12 -13.74 7.55
C ALA A 205 12.01 -15.24 7.81
N ALA A 206 11.84 -16.05 6.77
CA ALA A 206 11.83 -17.52 6.90
C ALA A 206 13.19 -18.06 7.36
N LEU A 207 14.29 -17.61 6.74
CA LEU A 207 15.66 -17.95 7.14
C LEU A 207 15.94 -17.49 8.57
N HIS A 208 15.59 -16.23 8.89
CA HIS A 208 15.74 -15.67 10.23
C HIS A 208 15.03 -16.52 11.27
N ASN A 209 13.75 -16.81 11.07
CA ASN A 209 12.94 -17.59 12.00
C ASN A 209 13.45 -19.03 12.19
N ARG A 210 14.21 -19.55 11.23
CA ARG A 210 14.83 -20.87 11.30
C ARG A 210 16.17 -20.84 12.01
N PHE A 211 17.00 -19.81 11.80
CA PHE A 211 18.41 -19.82 12.15
C PHE A 211 18.83 -18.84 13.26
N TYR A 212 17.97 -17.92 13.73
CA TYR A 212 18.36 -16.90 14.73
C TYR A 212 18.78 -17.47 16.11
N LYS A 213 18.54 -18.76 16.37
CA LYS A 213 18.96 -19.49 17.58
C LYS A 213 19.91 -20.65 17.27
N ILE A 214 20.51 -20.68 16.09
CA ILE A 214 21.42 -21.77 15.71
C ILE A 214 22.62 -21.77 16.63
N GLN A 215 23.04 -22.97 17.07
CA GLN A 215 24.30 -23.21 17.78
C GLN A 215 25.25 -23.84 16.76
N LEU A 216 26.47 -23.33 16.72
CA LEU A 216 27.55 -23.81 15.86
C LEU A 216 28.65 -24.49 16.67
N PRO A 217 29.48 -25.34 16.06
CA PRO A 217 30.65 -25.89 16.73
C PRO A 217 31.55 -24.80 17.30
N ALA A 218 32.27 -25.10 18.36
CA ALA A 218 33.09 -24.13 19.10
C ALA A 218 34.03 -23.29 18.24
N ALA A 219 34.59 -23.86 17.17
CA ALA A 219 35.43 -23.14 16.19
C ALA A 219 34.70 -22.04 15.40
N LEU A 220 33.38 -22.12 15.31
CA LEU A 220 32.50 -21.18 14.57
C LEU A 220 31.53 -20.43 15.48
N SER A 221 31.71 -20.53 16.81
CA SER A 221 30.77 -19.95 17.80
C SER A 221 30.63 -18.43 17.68
N PHE A 222 31.62 -17.71 17.13
CA PHE A 222 31.52 -16.29 16.84
C PHE A 222 30.36 -15.96 15.85
N PHE A 223 30.05 -16.88 14.94
CA PHE A 223 29.02 -16.71 13.91
C PHE A 223 27.66 -17.30 14.31
N GLU A 224 27.48 -17.82 15.51
CA GLU A 224 26.23 -18.44 15.94
C GLU A 224 25.11 -17.45 16.21
N GLY A 225 23.89 -17.97 16.32
CA GLY A 225 22.69 -17.20 16.66
C GLY A 225 22.32 -16.17 15.59
N THR A 226 22.06 -14.94 16.02
CA THR A 226 21.61 -13.86 15.14
C THR A 226 22.64 -13.47 14.09
N ARG A 227 23.94 -13.62 14.38
CA ARG A 227 25.03 -13.30 13.44
C ARG A 227 25.06 -14.22 12.22
N PHE A 228 24.53 -15.43 12.34
CA PHE A 228 24.45 -16.38 11.26
C PHE A 228 23.41 -15.99 10.19
N VAL A 229 22.37 -15.26 10.58
CA VAL A 229 21.26 -14.92 9.69
C VAL A 229 21.69 -14.09 8.47
N PRO A 230 22.43 -12.97 8.60
CA PRO A 230 22.96 -12.26 7.44
C PRO A 230 23.83 -13.12 6.54
N ILE A 231 24.65 -14.00 7.12
CA ILE A 231 25.57 -14.88 6.38
C ILE A 231 24.80 -15.87 5.52
N ILE A 232 23.87 -16.62 6.12
CA ILE A 232 23.07 -17.59 5.37
C ILE A 232 22.16 -16.90 4.34
N SER A 233 21.62 -15.72 4.67
CA SER A 233 20.82 -14.93 3.72
C SER A 233 21.66 -14.49 2.53
N SER A 234 22.89 -14.05 2.73
CA SER A 234 23.81 -13.69 1.64
C SER A 234 24.06 -14.87 0.69
N ILE A 235 24.35 -16.05 1.22
CA ILE A 235 24.59 -17.25 0.42
C ILE A 235 23.33 -17.65 -0.34
N VAL A 236 22.17 -17.72 0.31
CA VAL A 236 20.93 -18.10 -0.31
C VAL A 236 20.52 -17.12 -1.41
N TYR A 237 20.62 -15.81 -1.15
CA TYR A 237 20.19 -14.81 -2.12
C TYR A 237 21.14 -14.58 -3.29
N LEU A 238 22.40 -15.00 -3.17
CA LEU A 238 23.28 -15.15 -4.32
C LEU A 238 22.69 -16.17 -5.33
N PHE A 239 22.30 -17.36 -4.84
CA PHE A 239 21.70 -18.37 -5.70
C PHE A 239 20.28 -18.00 -6.17
N VAL A 240 19.48 -17.35 -5.29
CA VAL A 240 18.16 -16.83 -5.67
C VAL A 240 18.30 -15.82 -6.81
N GLY A 241 19.28 -14.91 -6.77
CA GLY A 241 19.53 -13.95 -7.85
C GLY A 241 19.84 -14.65 -9.18
N ILE A 242 20.73 -15.65 -9.18
CA ILE A 242 21.00 -16.47 -10.37
C ILE A 242 19.73 -17.12 -10.90
N LEU A 243 18.91 -17.69 -10.03
CA LEU A 243 17.69 -18.38 -10.38
C LEU A 243 16.61 -17.43 -10.94
N MET A 244 16.53 -16.21 -10.41
CA MET A 244 15.54 -15.21 -10.84
C MET A 244 15.71 -14.81 -12.31
N VAL A 245 16.91 -14.86 -12.87
CA VAL A 245 17.14 -14.57 -14.29
C VAL A 245 16.38 -15.54 -15.21
N TYR A 246 16.05 -16.72 -14.73
CA TYR A 246 15.26 -17.74 -15.47
C TYR A 246 13.77 -17.73 -15.09
N ILE A 247 13.47 -17.48 -13.82
CA ILE A 247 12.09 -17.56 -13.30
C ILE A 247 11.33 -16.27 -13.56
N TRP A 248 12.00 -15.09 -13.41
CA TRP A 248 11.29 -13.82 -13.44
C TRP A 248 10.72 -13.44 -14.82
N PRO A 249 11.42 -13.63 -15.96
CA PRO A 249 10.87 -13.25 -17.26
C PRO A 249 9.47 -13.83 -17.55
N PRO A 250 9.21 -15.15 -17.43
CA PRO A 250 7.86 -15.69 -17.63
C PRO A 250 6.84 -15.19 -16.58
N VAL A 251 7.29 -14.86 -15.35
CA VAL A 251 6.41 -14.23 -14.35
C VAL A 251 6.04 -12.82 -14.78
N GLN A 252 6.98 -12.04 -15.29
CA GLN A 252 6.75 -10.69 -15.79
C GLN A 252 5.82 -10.69 -17.01
N GLU A 253 5.99 -11.64 -17.95
CA GLU A 253 5.06 -11.81 -19.07
C GLU A 253 3.63 -12.09 -18.57
N GLY A 254 3.49 -12.96 -17.56
CA GLY A 254 2.20 -13.21 -16.91
C GLY A 254 1.59 -11.97 -16.26
N ILE A 255 2.41 -11.15 -15.59
CA ILE A 255 2.00 -9.87 -14.99
C ILE A 255 1.54 -8.90 -16.08
N ASN A 256 2.27 -8.78 -17.18
CA ASN A 256 1.93 -7.93 -18.32
C ASN A 256 0.63 -8.39 -19.00
N ALA A 257 0.42 -9.71 -19.14
CA ALA A 257 -0.82 -10.27 -19.68
C ALA A 257 -2.04 -9.94 -18.80
N ILE A 258 -1.89 -10.05 -17.47
CA ILE A 258 -2.93 -9.64 -16.51
C ILE A 258 -3.18 -8.13 -16.63
N GLY A 259 -2.13 -7.32 -16.75
CA GLY A 259 -2.23 -5.87 -16.95
C GLY A 259 -3.03 -5.53 -18.21
N ALA A 260 -2.75 -6.17 -19.34
CA ALA A 260 -3.48 -5.97 -20.59
C ALA A 260 -4.97 -6.36 -20.45
N LEU A 261 -5.27 -7.47 -19.78
CA LEU A 261 -6.64 -7.90 -19.49
C LEU A 261 -7.38 -6.90 -18.61
N VAL A 262 -6.73 -6.39 -17.58
CA VAL A 262 -7.30 -5.37 -16.68
C VAL A 262 -7.55 -4.07 -17.44
N GLN A 263 -6.62 -3.63 -18.29
CA GLN A 263 -6.81 -2.43 -19.11
C GLN A 263 -7.96 -2.58 -20.09
N GLY A 264 -8.11 -3.75 -20.70
CA GLY A 264 -9.21 -4.08 -21.60
C GLY A 264 -10.57 -4.26 -20.91
N SER A 265 -10.61 -4.39 -19.58
CA SER A 265 -11.85 -4.65 -18.83
C SER A 265 -12.82 -3.46 -18.73
N GLY A 266 -12.40 -2.25 -19.14
CA GLY A 266 -13.22 -1.04 -19.16
C GLY A 266 -13.82 -0.68 -17.81
N TYR A 267 -15.04 -0.15 -17.81
CA TYR A 267 -15.73 0.33 -16.61
C TYR A 267 -16.08 -0.80 -15.62
N ALA A 268 -16.44 -1.98 -16.13
CA ALA A 268 -16.78 -3.13 -15.30
C ALA A 268 -15.56 -3.61 -14.49
N GLY A 269 -14.37 -3.63 -15.10
CA GLY A 269 -13.14 -3.97 -14.39
C GLY A 269 -12.79 -2.95 -13.32
N THR A 270 -13.02 -1.67 -13.57
CA THR A 270 -12.82 -0.61 -12.57
C THR A 270 -13.82 -0.76 -11.41
N TRP A 271 -15.07 -1.12 -11.68
CA TRP A 271 -16.05 -1.45 -10.64
C TRP A 271 -15.59 -2.63 -9.79
N LEU A 272 -15.17 -3.70 -10.44
CA LEU A 272 -14.70 -4.91 -9.74
C LEU A 272 -13.46 -4.61 -8.87
N TYR A 273 -12.55 -3.78 -9.37
CA TYR A 273 -11.38 -3.34 -8.61
C TYR A 273 -11.80 -2.62 -7.30
N GLY A 274 -12.65 -1.59 -7.38
CA GLY A 274 -13.11 -0.84 -6.22
C GLY A 274 -13.91 -1.69 -5.24
N PHE A 275 -14.76 -2.61 -5.74
CA PHE A 275 -15.47 -3.59 -4.92
C PHE A 275 -14.51 -4.51 -4.15
N MET A 276 -13.55 -5.12 -4.85
CA MET A 276 -12.60 -6.06 -4.25
C MET A 276 -11.67 -5.38 -3.24
N GLU A 277 -11.21 -4.17 -3.54
CA GLU A 277 -10.37 -3.41 -2.62
C GLU A 277 -11.07 -3.23 -1.26
N ARG A 278 -12.36 -2.88 -1.24
CA ARG A 278 -13.13 -2.73 -0.01
C ARG A 278 -13.50 -4.07 0.62
N ALA A 279 -13.95 -5.02 -0.17
CA ALA A 279 -14.33 -6.35 0.33
C ALA A 279 -13.17 -7.09 1.01
N LEU A 280 -11.92 -6.76 0.68
CA LEU A 280 -10.73 -7.38 1.27
C LEU A 280 -10.21 -6.69 2.55
N ILE A 281 -10.71 -5.51 2.92
CA ILE A 281 -10.29 -4.79 4.14
C ILE A 281 -10.52 -5.62 5.42
N PRO A 282 -11.68 -6.26 5.64
CA PRO A 282 -11.92 -7.07 6.85
C PRO A 282 -10.91 -8.21 7.03
N PHE A 283 -10.34 -8.67 5.93
CA PHE A 283 -9.35 -9.74 5.91
C PHE A 283 -7.91 -9.23 6.01
N GLY A 284 -7.69 -7.90 5.93
CA GLY A 284 -6.36 -7.29 5.88
C GLY A 284 -5.58 -7.62 4.60
N LEU A 285 -6.29 -8.01 3.52
CA LEU A 285 -5.68 -8.43 2.25
C LEU A 285 -5.72 -7.34 1.18
N HIS A 286 -6.42 -6.22 1.42
CA HIS A 286 -6.53 -5.13 0.46
C HIS A 286 -5.18 -4.55 0.05
N HIS A 287 -4.20 -4.49 0.97
CA HIS A 287 -2.84 -4.05 0.64
C HIS A 287 -2.15 -4.97 -0.40
N VAL A 288 -2.32 -6.29 -0.24
CA VAL A 288 -1.79 -7.27 -1.21
C VAL A 288 -2.47 -7.12 -2.56
N PHE A 289 -3.75 -6.72 -2.55
CA PHE A 289 -4.56 -6.59 -3.75
C PHE A 289 -4.22 -5.33 -4.56
N TYR A 290 -4.18 -4.13 -3.94
CA TYR A 290 -4.01 -2.89 -4.72
C TYR A 290 -2.56 -2.60 -5.12
N LEU A 291 -1.56 -3.06 -4.34
CA LEU A 291 -0.16 -2.76 -4.61
C LEU A 291 0.31 -3.15 -6.01
N PRO A 292 -0.02 -4.33 -6.55
CA PRO A 292 0.31 -4.66 -7.93
C PRO A 292 -0.21 -3.64 -8.95
N PHE A 293 -1.43 -3.13 -8.77
CA PHE A 293 -2.00 -2.11 -9.66
C PHE A 293 -1.27 -0.77 -9.56
N TRP A 294 -0.82 -0.39 -8.36
CA TRP A 294 -0.17 0.91 -8.18
C TRP A 294 1.28 0.92 -8.60
N GLN A 295 1.98 -0.20 -8.44
CA GLN A 295 3.43 -0.26 -8.48
C GLN A 295 4.01 -1.15 -9.60
N THR A 296 3.17 -1.82 -10.38
CA THR A 296 3.62 -2.75 -11.41
C THR A 296 2.82 -2.62 -12.70
N ALA A 297 3.26 -3.27 -13.76
CA ALA A 297 2.59 -3.29 -15.06
C ALA A 297 1.11 -3.77 -15.02
N VAL A 298 0.66 -4.39 -13.93
CA VAL A 298 -0.78 -4.70 -13.74
C VAL A 298 -1.64 -3.43 -13.77
N GLY A 299 -1.13 -2.31 -13.25
CA GLY A 299 -1.80 -1.01 -13.30
C GLY A 299 -1.62 -0.23 -14.58
N GLY A 300 -0.87 -0.77 -15.52
CA GLY A 300 -0.54 -0.20 -16.81
C GLY A 300 0.92 0.20 -16.97
N THR A 301 1.29 0.40 -18.21
CA THR A 301 2.59 0.94 -18.63
C THR A 301 2.36 2.14 -19.52
N MET A 302 3.18 3.17 -19.41
CA MET A 302 3.07 4.40 -20.18
C MET A 302 4.46 5.05 -20.34
N GLU A 303 4.71 5.57 -21.52
CA GLU A 303 5.88 6.42 -21.73
C GLU A 303 5.58 7.84 -21.23
N VAL A 304 6.43 8.36 -20.34
CA VAL A 304 6.36 9.72 -19.80
C VAL A 304 7.77 10.30 -19.78
N GLY A 305 7.96 11.47 -20.41
CA GLY A 305 9.28 12.12 -20.48
C GLY A 305 10.37 11.28 -21.13
N GLY A 306 10.01 10.38 -22.06
CA GLY A 306 10.95 9.47 -22.74
C GLY A 306 11.36 8.22 -21.94
N ALA A 307 10.72 7.98 -20.77
CA ALA A 307 10.93 6.79 -19.96
C ALA A 307 9.65 5.93 -19.88
N MET A 308 9.81 4.61 -20.00
CA MET A 308 8.70 3.67 -19.80
C MET A 308 8.44 3.50 -18.30
N ILE A 309 7.26 3.90 -17.86
CA ILE A 309 6.85 3.86 -16.45
C ILE A 309 5.77 2.80 -16.24
N GLU A 310 5.92 1.98 -15.22
CA GLU A 310 4.98 0.94 -14.83
C GLU A 310 4.25 1.28 -13.54
N GLY A 311 2.96 0.96 -13.48
CA GLY A 311 2.12 1.13 -12.30
C GLY A 311 1.37 2.45 -12.26
N ALA A 312 0.10 2.35 -11.92
CA ALA A 312 -0.84 3.47 -11.94
C ALA A 312 -0.36 4.70 -11.14
N GLN A 313 0.19 4.49 -9.97
CA GLN A 313 0.67 5.56 -9.10
C GLN A 313 1.99 6.15 -9.61
N ASN A 314 2.89 5.32 -10.10
CA ASN A 314 4.17 5.77 -10.66
C ASN A 314 3.95 6.58 -11.94
N ILE A 315 3.04 6.14 -12.83
CA ILE A 315 2.65 6.88 -14.03
C ILE A 315 2.11 8.26 -13.62
N PHE A 316 1.20 8.30 -12.64
CA PHE A 316 0.65 9.57 -12.17
C PHE A 316 1.73 10.54 -11.67
N PHE A 317 2.67 10.08 -10.83
CA PHE A 317 3.75 10.93 -10.32
C PHE A 317 4.75 11.35 -11.40
N ALA A 318 5.03 10.48 -12.37
CA ALA A 318 5.84 10.86 -13.53
C ALA A 318 5.15 11.98 -14.33
N GLN A 319 3.86 11.86 -14.61
CA GLN A 319 3.07 12.88 -15.28
C GLN A 319 2.93 14.18 -14.47
N LEU A 320 2.89 14.10 -13.14
CA LEU A 320 2.87 15.28 -12.26
C LEU A 320 4.17 16.09 -12.37
N ALA A 321 5.29 15.41 -12.50
CA ALA A 321 6.62 16.04 -12.64
C ALA A 321 6.89 16.52 -14.06
N ASP A 322 6.22 15.96 -15.06
CA ASP A 322 6.41 16.27 -16.47
C ASP A 322 5.65 17.55 -16.87
N PRO A 323 6.34 18.63 -17.31
CA PRO A 323 5.71 19.88 -17.70
C PRO A 323 4.88 19.77 -18.98
N ASP A 324 5.17 18.79 -19.85
CA ASP A 324 4.49 18.60 -21.13
C ASP A 324 3.15 17.85 -20.97
N THR A 325 2.91 17.27 -19.81
CA THR A 325 1.65 16.57 -19.50
C THR A 325 0.50 17.56 -19.34
N THR A 326 -0.43 17.58 -20.28
CA THR A 326 -1.62 18.46 -20.29
C THR A 326 -2.82 17.86 -19.58
N ILE A 327 -3.00 16.54 -19.62
CA ILE A 327 -4.11 15.80 -18.99
C ILE A 327 -3.51 14.54 -18.35
N PHE A 328 -3.90 14.26 -17.11
CA PHE A 328 -3.48 13.02 -16.45
C PHE A 328 -4.19 11.79 -17.03
N SER A 329 -3.45 10.70 -17.14
CA SER A 329 -3.96 9.44 -17.69
C SER A 329 -5.08 8.86 -16.82
N VAL A 330 -6.29 8.86 -17.36
CA VAL A 330 -7.45 8.23 -16.70
C VAL A 330 -7.27 6.71 -16.62
N ALA A 331 -6.57 6.11 -17.59
CA ALA A 331 -6.26 4.68 -17.58
C ALA A 331 -5.43 4.27 -16.36
N ALA A 332 -4.57 5.16 -15.86
CA ALA A 332 -3.82 4.96 -14.62
C ALA A 332 -4.65 5.38 -13.38
N THR A 333 -5.19 6.61 -13.38
CA THR A 333 -5.85 7.16 -12.19
C THR A 333 -7.17 6.48 -11.83
N ARG A 334 -7.81 5.72 -12.74
CA ARG A 334 -9.03 4.95 -12.45
C ARG A 334 -8.92 3.99 -11.26
N PHE A 335 -7.69 3.56 -10.91
CA PHE A 335 -7.42 2.72 -9.73
C PHE A 335 -7.21 3.54 -8.45
N MET A 336 -7.38 4.85 -8.50
CA MET A 336 -7.18 5.78 -7.39
C MET A 336 -8.37 6.73 -7.21
N SER A 337 -8.87 7.33 -8.30
CA SER A 337 -9.85 8.41 -8.26
C SER A 337 -11.16 8.05 -7.56
N GLY A 338 -11.58 6.79 -7.59
CA GLY A 338 -12.82 6.33 -6.95
C GLY A 338 -12.81 6.37 -5.42
N LYS A 339 -11.64 6.52 -4.79
CA LYS A 339 -11.55 6.67 -3.34
C LYS A 339 -12.10 8.00 -2.85
N PHE A 340 -11.86 9.09 -3.56
CA PHE A 340 -12.19 10.45 -3.11
C PHE A 340 -13.67 10.64 -2.73
N PRO A 341 -14.66 10.30 -3.56
CA PRO A 341 -16.06 10.44 -3.18
C PRO A 341 -16.43 9.67 -1.92
N LEU A 342 -15.84 8.48 -1.75
CA LEU A 342 -16.07 7.63 -0.58
C LEU A 342 -15.48 8.21 0.69
N MET A 343 -14.20 8.63 0.63
CA MET A 343 -13.45 9.08 1.81
C MET A 343 -13.92 10.44 2.29
N ILE A 344 -14.20 11.35 1.35
CA ILE A 344 -14.49 12.74 1.64
C ILE A 344 -15.97 12.93 1.97
N PHE A 345 -16.88 12.20 1.33
CA PHE A 345 -18.33 12.40 1.48
C PHE A 345 -19.06 11.16 1.99
N GLY A 346 -18.81 9.99 1.41
CA GLY A 346 -19.56 8.77 1.70
C GLY A 346 -19.41 8.31 3.15
N LEU A 347 -18.19 8.19 3.65
CA LEU A 347 -17.92 7.74 5.02
C LEU A 347 -18.30 8.79 6.08
N PRO A 348 -18.02 10.10 5.92
CA PRO A 348 -18.60 11.12 6.79
C PRO A 348 -20.13 11.11 6.81
N GLY A 349 -20.79 10.89 5.66
CA GLY A 349 -22.23 10.69 5.59
C GLY A 349 -22.72 9.46 6.37
N ALA A 350 -22.00 8.34 6.28
CA ALA A 350 -22.26 7.15 7.09
C ALA A 350 -22.08 7.42 8.59
N ALA A 351 -21.04 8.15 8.99
CA ALA A 351 -20.83 8.55 10.37
C ALA A 351 -21.99 9.42 10.90
N LEU A 352 -22.47 10.37 10.10
CA LEU A 352 -23.62 11.19 10.43
C LEU A 352 -24.91 10.35 10.59
N ALA A 353 -25.13 9.37 9.73
CA ALA A 353 -26.25 8.45 9.82
C ALA A 353 -26.17 7.64 11.12
N MET A 354 -25.01 7.07 11.45
CA MET A 354 -24.80 6.34 12.70
C MET A 354 -25.00 7.23 13.93
N TYR A 355 -24.55 8.49 13.90
CA TYR A 355 -24.80 9.43 14.98
C TYR A 355 -26.30 9.71 15.18
N ARG A 356 -27.05 9.93 14.09
CA ARG A 356 -28.49 10.20 14.15
C ARG A 356 -29.31 9.05 14.67
N THR A 357 -28.91 7.82 14.38
CA THR A 357 -29.57 6.58 14.80
C THR A 357 -29.12 6.09 16.18
N ALA A 358 -28.07 6.69 16.77
CA ALA A 358 -27.58 6.33 18.09
C ALA A 358 -28.63 6.64 19.17
N LYS A 359 -28.71 5.75 20.20
CA LYS A 359 -29.59 5.93 21.37
C LYS A 359 -29.27 7.27 22.06
N PRO A 360 -30.29 8.03 22.52
CA PRO A 360 -30.07 9.36 23.13
C PRO A 360 -29.03 9.38 24.24
N GLU A 361 -29.00 8.34 25.09
CA GLU A 361 -28.10 8.24 26.24
C GLU A 361 -26.62 8.11 25.83
N LYS A 362 -26.35 7.50 24.66
CA LYS A 362 -24.99 7.26 24.13
C LYS A 362 -24.60 8.20 22.98
N ARG A 363 -25.51 9.05 22.52
CA ARG A 363 -25.31 9.90 21.34
C ARG A 363 -24.13 10.85 21.50
N LYS A 364 -23.92 11.42 22.68
CA LYS A 364 -22.82 12.34 22.96
C LYS A 364 -21.46 11.63 22.88
N GLU A 365 -21.36 10.44 23.46
CA GLU A 365 -20.12 9.64 23.44
C GLU A 365 -19.82 9.13 22.02
N ALA A 366 -20.83 8.55 21.35
CA ALA A 366 -20.71 8.09 19.96
C ALA A 366 -20.37 9.23 19.01
N GLY A 367 -20.93 10.43 19.22
CA GLY A 367 -20.69 11.60 18.39
C GLY A 367 -19.25 12.04 18.35
N GLY A 368 -18.54 12.05 19.48
CA GLY A 368 -17.12 12.39 19.54
C GLY A 368 -16.25 11.40 18.77
N LEU A 369 -16.48 10.10 18.92
CA LEU A 369 -15.77 9.04 18.21
C LEU A 369 -16.03 9.08 16.69
N LEU A 370 -17.30 9.19 16.30
CA LEU A 370 -17.70 9.23 14.90
C LEU A 370 -17.20 10.50 14.19
N LEU A 371 -17.21 11.65 14.88
CA LEU A 371 -16.66 12.89 14.33
C LEU A 371 -15.15 12.77 14.07
N SER A 372 -14.41 12.25 15.06
CA SER A 372 -12.97 12.04 14.91
C SER A 372 -12.66 11.09 13.75
N ALA A 373 -13.38 9.95 13.66
CA ALA A 373 -13.19 8.98 12.60
C ALA A 373 -13.60 9.54 11.21
N ALA A 374 -14.68 10.35 11.15
CA ALA A 374 -15.12 11.02 9.93
C ALA A 374 -14.10 12.06 9.44
N LEU A 375 -13.56 12.89 10.35
CA LEU A 375 -12.52 13.86 10.00
C LEU A 375 -11.24 13.16 9.54
N THR A 376 -10.85 12.06 10.19
CA THR A 376 -9.71 11.27 9.77
C THR A 376 -9.91 10.71 8.36
N SER A 377 -11.07 10.12 8.08
CA SER A 377 -11.41 9.65 6.72
C SER A 377 -11.39 10.78 5.71
N MET A 378 -12.07 11.89 6.00
CA MET A 378 -12.22 13.03 5.09
C MET A 378 -10.86 13.69 4.77
N LEU A 379 -10.02 13.92 5.78
CA LEU A 379 -8.76 14.64 5.58
C LEU A 379 -7.64 13.74 5.05
N THR A 380 -7.47 12.58 5.66
CA THR A 380 -6.33 11.70 5.37
C THR A 380 -6.69 10.44 4.59
N GLY A 381 -7.99 10.12 4.46
CA GLY A 381 -8.48 8.91 3.79
C GLY A 381 -8.24 7.61 4.59
N ILE A 382 -7.92 7.68 5.88
CA ILE A 382 -7.82 6.50 6.75
C ILE A 382 -9.22 6.14 7.21
N THR A 383 -9.72 4.97 6.81
CA THR A 383 -11.13 4.58 6.91
C THR A 383 -11.42 3.51 7.94
N GLU A 384 -10.41 2.74 8.33
CA GLU A 384 -10.55 1.59 9.21
C GLU A 384 -11.30 1.89 10.52
N PRO A 385 -11.06 3.03 11.22
CA PRO A 385 -11.79 3.32 12.44
C PRO A 385 -13.30 3.43 12.24
N LEU A 386 -13.73 3.90 11.06
CA LEU A 386 -15.13 4.06 10.73
C LEU A 386 -15.73 2.78 10.14
N GLU A 387 -15.05 2.17 9.20
CA GLU A 387 -15.49 0.94 8.53
C GLU A 387 -15.67 -0.22 9.51
N PHE A 388 -14.76 -0.40 10.45
CA PHE A 388 -14.88 -1.45 11.45
C PHE A 388 -16.04 -1.24 12.41
N THR A 389 -16.51 -0.01 12.63
CA THR A 389 -17.68 0.22 13.49
C THR A 389 -18.94 -0.39 12.89
N PHE A 390 -19.22 -0.24 11.60
CA PHE A 390 -20.39 -0.81 10.97
C PHE A 390 -20.16 -2.23 10.43
N LEU A 391 -18.93 -2.63 10.14
CA LEU A 391 -18.62 -4.01 9.77
C LEU A 391 -19.06 -5.00 10.85
N PHE A 392 -18.74 -4.70 12.11
CA PHE A 392 -19.08 -5.61 13.22
C PHE A 392 -20.53 -5.51 13.67
N VAL A 393 -21.15 -4.35 13.52
CA VAL A 393 -22.54 -4.11 13.95
C VAL A 393 -23.55 -4.56 12.90
N ALA A 394 -23.22 -4.35 11.62
CA ALA A 394 -24.13 -4.62 10.51
C ALA A 394 -23.36 -5.04 9.24
N THR A 395 -22.86 -6.26 9.23
CA THR A 395 -22.10 -6.84 8.09
C THR A 395 -22.79 -6.65 6.73
N PRO A 396 -24.15 -6.75 6.57
CA PRO A 396 -24.80 -6.46 5.31
C PRO A 396 -24.56 -5.03 4.79
N LEU A 397 -24.45 -4.03 5.68
CA LEU A 397 -24.10 -2.66 5.28
C LEU A 397 -22.70 -2.58 4.72
N TYR A 398 -21.79 -3.42 5.22
CA TYR A 398 -20.42 -3.47 4.68
C TYR A 398 -20.38 -4.02 3.26
N VAL A 399 -21.22 -5.02 2.94
CA VAL A 399 -21.35 -5.52 1.56
C VAL A 399 -21.89 -4.41 0.64
N ILE A 400 -22.93 -3.69 1.08
CA ILE A 400 -23.48 -2.56 0.33
C ILE A 400 -22.41 -1.47 0.15
N HIS A 401 -21.64 -1.15 1.18
CA HIS A 401 -20.54 -0.21 1.10
C HIS A 401 -19.50 -0.64 0.05
N SER A 402 -19.13 -1.91 0.00
CA SER A 402 -18.20 -2.43 -1.01
C SER A 402 -18.76 -2.33 -2.43
N VAL A 403 -20.05 -2.59 -2.63
CA VAL A 403 -20.74 -2.42 -3.92
C VAL A 403 -20.75 -0.95 -4.35
N LEU A 404 -21.07 -0.03 -3.43
CA LEU A 404 -21.05 1.42 -3.68
C LEU A 404 -19.65 1.93 -3.95
N ALA A 405 -18.63 1.35 -3.31
CA ALA A 405 -17.23 1.65 -3.61
C ALA A 405 -16.89 1.29 -5.06
N GLY A 406 -17.24 0.10 -5.51
CA GLY A 406 -17.09 -0.26 -6.92
C GLY A 406 -17.78 0.74 -7.86
N ALA A 407 -19.01 1.15 -7.50
CA ALA A 407 -19.76 2.15 -8.29
C ALA A 407 -19.04 3.52 -8.32
N ALA A 408 -18.48 3.98 -7.20
CA ALA A 408 -17.72 5.23 -7.14
C ALA A 408 -16.49 5.17 -8.06
N TYR A 409 -15.72 4.08 -8.02
CA TYR A 409 -14.58 3.90 -8.94
C TYR A 409 -15.00 3.89 -10.40
N MET A 410 -16.08 3.18 -10.73
CA MET A 410 -16.61 3.14 -12.10
C MET A 410 -17.09 4.52 -12.57
N LEU A 411 -17.83 5.26 -11.74
CA LEU A 411 -18.31 6.60 -12.08
C LEU A 411 -17.17 7.59 -12.31
N MET A 412 -16.14 7.60 -11.45
CA MET A 412 -14.98 8.46 -11.64
C MET A 412 -14.23 8.13 -12.93
N HIS A 413 -14.17 6.85 -13.31
CA HIS A 413 -13.62 6.44 -14.61
C HIS A 413 -14.50 6.91 -15.77
N MET A 414 -15.83 6.80 -15.66
CA MET A 414 -16.77 7.25 -16.72
C MET A 414 -16.71 8.77 -16.90
N PHE A 415 -16.52 9.53 -15.84
CA PHE A 415 -16.38 10.99 -15.88
C PHE A 415 -14.97 11.46 -16.21
N ASN A 416 -14.06 10.54 -16.56
CA ASN A 416 -12.67 10.83 -16.89
C ASN A 416 -11.93 11.63 -15.79
N VAL A 417 -12.13 11.26 -14.52
CA VAL A 417 -11.45 11.90 -13.40
C VAL A 417 -10.00 11.44 -13.32
N GLY A 418 -9.09 12.37 -13.55
CA GLY A 418 -7.64 12.15 -13.58
C GLY A 418 -6.95 12.52 -12.27
N VAL A 419 -7.56 12.29 -11.10
CA VAL A 419 -6.96 12.64 -9.81
C VAL A 419 -6.20 11.43 -9.25
N GLY A 420 -4.89 11.61 -9.05
CA GLY A 420 -4.07 10.62 -8.37
C GLY A 420 -4.07 10.77 -6.86
N MET A 421 -3.34 9.91 -6.18
CA MET A 421 -3.20 9.97 -4.73
C MET A 421 -1.88 9.37 -4.26
N THR A 422 -1.47 9.71 -3.04
CA THR A 422 -0.28 9.12 -2.42
C THR A 422 -0.57 7.78 -1.79
N PHE A 423 -1.57 7.72 -0.91
CA PHE A 423 -1.87 6.51 -0.15
C PHE A 423 -3.37 6.25 0.00
N SER A 424 -4.17 7.26 0.38
CA SER A 424 -5.48 6.99 0.94
C SER A 424 -6.64 7.76 0.31
N GLY A 425 -6.39 8.78 -0.51
CA GLY A 425 -7.43 9.48 -1.27
C GLY A 425 -8.33 10.36 -0.39
N GLY A 426 -7.78 11.03 0.63
CA GLY A 426 -8.47 12.05 1.42
C GLY A 426 -8.42 13.44 0.76
N PHE A 427 -8.97 14.43 1.46
CA PHE A 427 -9.03 15.81 0.98
C PHE A 427 -7.64 16.43 0.71
N ILE A 428 -6.62 16.02 1.47
CA ILE A 428 -5.25 16.48 1.24
C ILE A 428 -4.77 16.05 -0.15
N ASP A 429 -4.95 14.80 -0.51
CA ASP A 429 -4.60 14.29 -1.83
C ASP A 429 -5.46 14.94 -2.93
N MET A 430 -6.77 15.09 -2.70
CA MET A 430 -7.66 15.78 -3.64
C MET A 430 -7.24 17.23 -3.89
N PHE A 431 -6.82 17.94 -2.85
CA PHE A 431 -6.34 19.31 -2.97
C PHE A 431 -5.08 19.40 -3.82
N LEU A 432 -4.05 18.58 -3.48
CA LEU A 432 -2.74 18.62 -4.14
C LEU A 432 -2.79 18.12 -5.59
N TYR A 433 -3.53 17.03 -5.83
CA TYR A 433 -3.49 16.30 -7.08
C TYR A 433 -4.74 16.50 -7.96
N GLY A 434 -5.76 17.14 -7.43
CA GLY A 434 -6.98 17.49 -8.16
C GLY A 434 -7.13 19.00 -8.31
N ILE A 435 -7.44 19.69 -7.21
CA ILE A 435 -7.79 21.12 -7.21
C ILE A 435 -6.62 21.98 -7.68
N LEU A 436 -5.44 21.77 -7.11
CA LEU A 436 -4.24 22.54 -7.43
C LEU A 436 -3.78 22.34 -8.88
N GLN A 437 -4.01 21.15 -9.44
CA GLN A 437 -3.67 20.87 -10.85
C GLN A 437 -4.66 21.43 -11.86
N GLY A 438 -5.79 21.94 -11.38
CA GLY A 438 -6.84 22.52 -12.22
C GLY A 438 -7.81 21.49 -12.82
N ASN A 439 -9.03 21.92 -13.06
CA ASN A 439 -10.08 21.03 -13.59
C ASN A 439 -9.83 20.57 -15.02
N ALA A 440 -9.19 21.37 -15.84
CA ALA A 440 -8.87 21.00 -17.23
C ALA A 440 -7.93 19.77 -17.29
N LYS A 441 -7.02 19.63 -16.31
CA LYS A 441 -6.05 18.54 -16.22
C LYS A 441 -6.60 17.30 -15.52
N THR A 442 -7.57 17.46 -14.61
CA THR A 442 -7.96 16.42 -13.66
C THR A 442 -9.44 16.05 -13.65
N ASN A 443 -10.33 16.90 -14.15
CA ASN A 443 -11.80 16.77 -14.03
C ASN A 443 -12.27 16.56 -12.57
N TRP A 444 -11.57 17.13 -11.58
CA TRP A 444 -11.82 16.91 -10.16
C TRP A 444 -13.22 17.34 -9.69
N ILE A 445 -13.89 18.25 -10.39
CA ILE A 445 -15.24 18.74 -10.04
C ILE A 445 -16.23 17.58 -9.92
N TRP A 446 -16.07 16.50 -10.69
CA TRP A 446 -16.93 15.33 -10.61
C TRP A 446 -16.78 14.48 -9.34
N ILE A 447 -15.81 14.80 -8.49
CA ILE A 447 -15.64 14.15 -7.17
C ILE A 447 -16.63 14.75 -6.17
N VAL A 448 -17.02 16.01 -6.32
CA VAL A 448 -17.92 16.78 -5.46
C VAL A 448 -19.33 16.71 -6.01
#